data_8314834d50310a3d683d7ec0c3bcd882
#
_entry.id   8314834d50310a3d683d7ec0c3bcd882
#
_cell.length_a   1.000
_cell.length_b   1.000
_cell.length_c   1.000
_cell.angle_alpha   90.00
_cell.angle_beta   90.00
_cell.angle_gamma   90.00
#
_symmetry.space_group_name_H-M   'P 1'
#
loop_
_entity.id
_entity.type
_entity.pdbx_description
1 polymer ?
#
loop_
_entity_poly.entity_id
_entity_poly.type
_entity_poly.pdbx_seq_one_letter_code
_entity_poly.pdbx_strand_id
1 'polypeptide(L)'
;MKPLSIQLYTLRDVVNADFPAVLRRVAKIGYKGVEFAGLHGIPPTEIAAILSDAGLQVSSSHVGIPTRETIAKLADTEKTLGNTNLVAGFGPDEFKTLEDCKRSAEKFQTAGELAGEEGLTFSIHNHWWEFQTVDGHTIYDYVLENAPAAMGELDIYWAAYAGASPADVIKKHKSRLPLLHIKDGSLEKDSAMTAVGSGKVDIKAAIAAADPDFLEWLIVELDRCDTDMWDAVSQSYTYLTQNNLAAGNR
;
A
#
# COMPACT_ATOMS: atom_id res chain seq x y z
N MET A 1 6.07 16.19 -7.26
CA MET A 1 6.03 14.71 -7.41
C MET A 1 6.11 14.09 -6.04
N LYS A 2 5.35 13.04 -5.79
CA LYS A 2 5.37 12.31 -4.51
C LYS A 2 6.51 11.33 -4.45
N PRO A 3 7.06 11.05 -3.26
CA PRO A 3 8.14 10.08 -3.10
C PRO A 3 7.69 8.66 -3.48
N LEU A 4 8.63 7.88 -4.01
CA LEU A 4 8.40 6.52 -4.46
C LEU A 4 8.90 5.53 -3.42
N SER A 5 8.01 4.62 -3.03
CA SER A 5 8.26 3.51 -2.12
C SER A 5 8.03 2.17 -2.82
N ILE A 6 8.41 1.09 -2.18
CA ILE A 6 8.12 -0.30 -2.59
C ILE A 6 7.56 -1.08 -1.40
N GLN A 7 6.48 -1.83 -1.63
CA GLN A 7 5.98 -2.83 -0.68
C GLN A 7 6.90 -4.06 -0.72
N LEU A 8 7.47 -4.40 0.43
CA LEU A 8 8.48 -5.47 0.53
C LEU A 8 7.91 -6.88 0.34
N TYR A 9 6.59 -7.06 0.39
CA TYR A 9 5.94 -8.31 -0.02
C TYR A 9 6.26 -8.69 -1.47
N THR A 10 6.51 -7.72 -2.33
CA THR A 10 7.02 -7.91 -3.70
C THR A 10 8.28 -8.78 -3.73
N LEU A 11 9.11 -8.68 -2.70
CA LEU A 11 10.42 -9.35 -2.59
C LEU A 11 10.40 -10.52 -1.59
N ARG A 12 9.21 -11.03 -1.22
CA ARG A 12 9.02 -12.07 -0.18
C ARG A 12 9.84 -13.33 -0.39
N ASP A 13 10.16 -13.68 -1.63
CA ASP A 13 10.93 -14.89 -1.94
C ASP A 13 12.43 -14.74 -1.58
N VAL A 14 12.92 -13.52 -1.37
CA VAL A 14 14.32 -13.21 -1.09
C VAL A 14 14.55 -12.50 0.25
N VAL A 15 13.54 -11.87 0.84
CA VAL A 15 13.69 -11.10 2.09
C VAL A 15 14.12 -11.96 3.27
N ASN A 16 13.69 -13.23 3.32
CA ASN A 16 14.03 -14.15 4.42
C ASN A 16 15.51 -14.62 4.38
N ALA A 17 16.18 -14.50 3.24
CA ALA A 17 17.57 -14.92 3.12
C ALA A 17 18.55 -13.86 3.64
N ASP A 18 18.31 -12.58 3.31
CA ASP A 18 19.13 -11.44 3.77
C ASP A 18 18.32 -10.14 3.66
N PHE A 19 17.51 -9.87 4.68
CA PHE A 19 16.67 -8.68 4.70
C PHE A 19 17.46 -7.36 4.61
N PRO A 20 18.59 -7.18 5.34
CA PRO A 20 19.45 -6.02 5.18
C PRO A 20 19.97 -5.81 3.75
N ALA A 21 20.35 -6.87 3.05
CA ALA A 21 20.81 -6.75 1.67
C ALA A 21 19.68 -6.35 0.71
N VAL A 22 18.45 -6.82 0.96
CA VAL A 22 17.25 -6.41 0.21
C VAL A 22 17.02 -4.90 0.36
N LEU A 23 17.04 -4.36 1.57
CA LEU A 23 16.87 -2.91 1.82
C LEU A 23 17.94 -2.09 1.10
N ARG A 24 19.21 -2.49 1.21
CA ARG A 24 20.31 -1.82 0.49
C ARG A 24 20.16 -1.88 -1.02
N ARG A 25 19.65 -3.00 -1.57
CA ARG A 25 19.41 -3.12 -3.01
C ARG A 25 18.25 -2.23 -3.48
N VAL A 26 17.19 -2.13 -2.72
CA VAL A 26 16.07 -1.20 -2.95
C VAL A 26 16.57 0.25 -3.00
N ALA A 27 17.37 0.66 -2.02
CA ALA A 27 18.01 1.98 -1.99
C ALA A 27 18.93 2.21 -3.20
N LYS A 28 19.71 1.17 -3.59
CA LYS A 28 20.60 1.24 -4.77
C LYS A 28 19.82 1.40 -6.07
N ILE A 29 18.62 0.87 -6.22
CA ILE A 29 17.75 1.11 -7.38
C ILE A 29 17.33 2.58 -7.41
N GLY A 30 17.08 3.19 -6.24
CA GLY A 30 16.75 4.60 -6.10
C GLY A 30 15.44 4.89 -5.41
N TYR A 31 14.74 3.90 -4.90
CA TYR A 31 13.53 4.11 -4.08
C TYR A 31 13.84 5.00 -2.88
N LYS A 32 12.88 5.85 -2.52
CA LYS A 32 12.99 6.72 -1.33
C LYS A 32 12.50 6.03 -0.07
N GLY A 33 11.59 5.09 -0.22
CA GLY A 33 10.99 4.43 0.93
C GLY A 33 10.69 2.96 0.69
N VAL A 34 10.28 2.34 1.79
CA VAL A 34 9.78 0.97 1.83
C VAL A 34 8.48 0.93 2.61
N GLU A 35 7.60 0.05 2.23
CA GLU A 35 6.46 -0.38 3.02
C GLU A 35 6.74 -1.78 3.55
N PHE A 36 6.56 -1.96 4.85
CA PHE A 36 6.84 -3.24 5.49
C PHE A 36 5.68 -4.23 5.36
N ALA A 37 6.04 -5.50 5.13
CA ALA A 37 5.18 -6.68 5.29
C ALA A 37 5.78 -7.59 6.37
N GLY A 38 5.96 -7.06 7.57
CA GLY A 38 6.65 -7.70 8.69
C GLY A 38 8.14 -7.36 8.74
N LEU A 39 8.74 -7.65 9.90
CA LEU A 39 10.12 -7.28 10.20
C LEU A 39 11.08 -8.49 10.18
N HIS A 40 10.63 -9.66 9.78
CA HIS A 40 11.42 -10.89 9.60
C HIS A 40 12.26 -11.29 10.82
N GLY A 41 11.77 -10.99 12.04
CA GLY A 41 12.45 -11.32 13.30
C GLY A 41 13.62 -10.41 13.66
N ILE A 42 13.86 -9.35 12.88
CA ILE A 42 14.92 -8.36 13.17
C ILE A 42 14.35 -7.27 14.11
N PRO A 43 15.08 -6.86 15.15
CA PRO A 43 14.64 -5.79 16.02
C PRO A 43 14.39 -4.46 15.28
N PRO A 44 13.34 -3.70 15.62
CA PRO A 44 13.04 -2.42 14.97
C PRO A 44 14.20 -1.42 14.99
N THR A 45 14.97 -1.40 16.08
CA THR A 45 16.15 -0.53 16.23
C THR A 45 17.27 -0.86 15.24
N GLU A 46 17.47 -2.15 14.95
CA GLU A 46 18.45 -2.59 13.95
C GLU A 46 17.99 -2.23 12.53
N ILE A 47 16.70 -2.42 12.24
CA ILE A 47 16.11 -2.02 10.96
C ILE A 47 16.21 -0.50 10.78
N ALA A 48 15.90 0.29 11.80
CA ALA A 48 16.01 1.75 11.75
C ALA A 48 17.44 2.21 11.42
N ALA A 49 18.47 1.55 11.99
CA ALA A 49 19.86 1.82 11.65
C ALA A 49 20.16 1.51 10.17
N ILE A 50 19.71 0.36 9.66
CA ILE A 50 19.91 -0.03 8.26
C ILE A 50 19.20 0.96 7.31
N LEU A 51 17.98 1.38 7.63
CA LEU A 51 17.23 2.37 6.83
C LEU A 51 17.97 3.70 6.79
N SER A 52 18.45 4.17 7.94
CA SER A 52 19.24 5.40 8.05
C SER A 52 20.51 5.35 7.21
N ASP A 53 21.28 4.26 7.30
CA ASP A 53 22.50 4.05 6.51
C ASP A 53 22.22 3.97 5.00
N ALA A 54 21.07 3.39 4.62
CA ALA A 54 20.65 3.27 3.23
C ALA A 54 19.97 4.53 2.67
N GLY A 55 19.62 5.52 3.52
CA GLY A 55 18.86 6.70 3.13
C GLY A 55 17.42 6.38 2.73
N LEU A 56 16.83 5.35 3.32
CA LEU A 56 15.44 4.96 3.12
C LEU A 56 14.54 5.48 4.23
N GLN A 57 13.32 5.84 3.87
CA GLN A 57 12.23 6.15 4.80
C GLN A 57 11.23 4.98 4.85
N VAL A 58 10.34 5.00 5.84
CA VAL A 58 9.21 4.08 5.87
C VAL A 58 7.98 4.84 5.39
N SER A 59 7.33 4.35 4.33
CA SER A 59 6.07 4.93 3.84
C SER A 59 4.89 4.47 4.68
N SER A 60 4.92 3.22 5.11
CA SER A 60 3.81 2.53 5.78
C SER A 60 4.25 1.13 6.24
N SER A 61 3.40 0.49 7.05
CA SER A 61 3.58 -0.91 7.45
C SER A 61 2.26 -1.66 7.37
N HIS A 62 2.23 -2.77 6.61
CA HIS A 62 1.14 -3.73 6.66
C HIS A 62 1.21 -4.52 7.96
N VAL A 63 0.16 -4.40 8.76
CA VAL A 63 0.04 -4.98 10.11
C VAL A 63 -1.27 -5.73 10.26
N GLY A 64 -1.43 -6.49 11.33
CA GLY A 64 -2.76 -6.97 11.74
C GLY A 64 -3.65 -5.79 12.13
N ILE A 65 -4.98 -5.95 11.99
CA ILE A 65 -5.93 -4.89 12.42
C ILE A 65 -5.61 -4.47 13.86
N PRO A 66 -5.33 -3.17 14.09
CA PRO A 66 -5.06 -2.66 15.44
C PRO A 66 -6.23 -2.93 16.40
N THR A 67 -5.90 -3.45 17.58
CA THR A 67 -6.84 -3.64 18.68
C THR A 67 -6.30 -2.93 19.92
N ARG A 68 -7.12 -2.77 20.95
CA ARG A 68 -6.69 -2.13 22.20
C ARG A 68 -5.52 -2.86 22.88
N GLU A 69 -5.41 -4.18 22.65
CA GLU A 69 -4.32 -4.99 23.18
C GLU A 69 -3.02 -4.84 22.38
N THR A 70 -3.11 -4.52 21.09
CA THR A 70 -1.94 -4.53 20.19
C THR A 70 -1.42 -3.15 19.84
N ILE A 71 -2.25 -2.10 19.90
CA ILE A 71 -1.93 -0.77 19.38
C ILE A 71 -0.70 -0.14 20.03
N ALA A 72 -0.53 -0.23 21.34
CA ALA A 72 0.62 0.35 22.03
C ALA A 72 1.95 -0.24 21.53
N LYS A 73 2.01 -1.58 21.37
CA LYS A 73 3.20 -2.25 20.84
C LYS A 73 3.47 -1.90 19.38
N LEU A 74 2.42 -1.80 18.57
CA LEU A 74 2.53 -1.35 17.16
C LEU A 74 3.10 0.07 17.13
N ALA A 75 2.53 0.98 17.89
CA ALA A 75 2.97 2.37 17.95
C ALA A 75 4.45 2.52 18.37
N ASP A 76 4.91 1.77 19.36
CA ASP A 76 6.32 1.77 19.78
C ASP A 76 7.24 1.27 18.65
N THR A 77 6.82 0.24 17.92
CA THR A 77 7.55 -0.29 16.76
C THR A 77 7.62 0.76 15.66
N GLU A 78 6.50 1.33 15.25
CA GLU A 78 6.43 2.28 14.14
C GLU A 78 7.14 3.60 14.47
N LYS A 79 7.04 4.09 15.71
CA LYS A 79 7.82 5.26 16.19
C LYS A 79 9.32 5.00 16.10
N THR A 80 9.79 3.77 16.43
CA THR A 80 11.20 3.37 16.29
C THR A 80 11.66 3.36 14.84
N LEU A 81 10.79 2.95 13.91
CA LEU A 81 11.05 2.93 12.47
C LEU A 81 10.88 4.31 11.81
N GLY A 82 10.34 5.30 12.52
CA GLY A 82 10.04 6.63 11.97
C GLY A 82 8.82 6.62 11.04
N ASN A 83 7.91 5.67 11.22
CA ASN A 83 6.68 5.52 10.45
C ASN A 83 5.47 6.08 11.20
N THR A 84 4.51 6.60 10.44
CA THR A 84 3.21 7.09 10.94
C THR A 84 1.99 6.40 10.32
N ASN A 85 2.20 5.54 9.32
CA ASN A 85 1.12 4.94 8.55
C ASN A 85 1.03 3.43 8.79
N LEU A 86 -0.06 2.99 9.39
CA LEU A 86 -0.45 1.58 9.51
C LEU A 86 -1.40 1.21 8.38
N VAL A 87 -1.24 0.03 7.82
CA VAL A 87 -2.11 -0.49 6.76
C VAL A 87 -2.59 -1.89 7.10
N ALA A 88 -3.86 -2.16 6.83
CA ALA A 88 -4.39 -3.52 6.87
C ALA A 88 -5.59 -3.67 5.93
N GLY A 89 -5.92 -4.91 5.60
CA GLY A 89 -7.10 -5.27 4.82
C GLY A 89 -7.72 -6.57 5.31
N PHE A 90 -8.90 -6.89 4.80
CA PHE A 90 -9.58 -8.15 5.07
C PHE A 90 -9.64 -9.03 3.82
N GLY A 91 -9.81 -10.33 4.04
CA GLY A 91 -10.10 -11.28 2.97
C GLY A 91 -11.58 -11.18 2.50
N PRO A 92 -11.92 -11.81 1.37
CA PRO A 92 -13.26 -11.72 0.78
C PRO A 92 -14.38 -12.27 1.68
N ASP A 93 -14.03 -13.15 2.63
CA ASP A 93 -15.01 -13.74 3.56
C ASP A 93 -15.63 -12.71 4.52
N GLU A 94 -14.96 -11.58 4.75
CA GLU A 94 -15.41 -10.50 5.61
C GLU A 94 -16.38 -9.50 4.90
N PHE A 95 -16.78 -9.80 3.63
CA PHE A 95 -17.58 -8.90 2.81
C PHE A 95 -18.73 -9.59 2.05
N LYS A 96 -19.16 -10.80 2.48
CA LYS A 96 -20.18 -11.60 1.75
C LYS A 96 -21.59 -11.01 1.80
N THR A 97 -21.89 -10.30 2.88
CA THR A 97 -23.19 -9.67 3.11
C THR A 97 -23.02 -8.22 3.55
N LEU A 98 -24.08 -7.42 3.46
CA LEU A 98 -24.03 -6.04 3.97
C LEU A 98 -23.74 -5.99 5.48
N GLU A 99 -24.20 -6.98 6.25
CA GLU A 99 -23.90 -7.08 7.68
C GLU A 99 -22.42 -7.42 7.92
N ASP A 100 -21.78 -8.21 7.06
CA ASP A 100 -20.33 -8.44 7.09
C ASP A 100 -19.57 -7.13 6.79
N CYS A 101 -19.98 -6.41 5.75
CA CYS A 101 -19.40 -5.10 5.40
C CYS A 101 -19.50 -4.10 6.57
N LYS A 102 -20.65 -4.08 7.25
CA LYS A 102 -20.86 -3.23 8.43
C LYS A 102 -19.89 -3.58 9.56
N ARG A 103 -19.79 -4.88 9.90
CA ARG A 103 -18.83 -5.33 10.94
C ARG A 103 -17.38 -5.00 10.58
N SER A 104 -17.03 -5.13 9.30
CA SER A 104 -15.70 -4.77 8.83
C SER A 104 -15.44 -3.28 8.92
N ALA A 105 -16.40 -2.44 8.54
CA ALA A 105 -16.32 -0.99 8.70
C ALA A 105 -16.19 -0.58 10.19
N GLU A 106 -16.93 -1.21 11.11
CA GLU A 106 -16.82 -0.97 12.55
C GLU A 106 -15.42 -1.33 13.10
N LYS A 107 -14.83 -2.44 12.62
CA LYS A 107 -13.45 -2.83 12.99
C LYS A 107 -12.43 -1.81 12.45
N PHE A 108 -12.56 -1.36 11.21
CA PHE A 108 -11.69 -0.36 10.62
C PHE A 108 -11.84 1.02 11.30
N GLN A 109 -13.07 1.41 11.64
CA GLN A 109 -13.33 2.63 12.43
C GLN A 109 -12.57 2.58 13.76
N THR A 110 -12.73 1.48 14.50
CA THR A 110 -12.04 1.28 15.79
C THR A 110 -10.51 1.29 15.61
N ALA A 111 -9.98 0.64 14.56
CA ALA A 111 -8.55 0.65 14.26
C ALA A 111 -8.03 2.06 13.96
N GLY A 112 -8.80 2.85 13.21
CA GLY A 112 -8.46 4.24 12.91
C GLY A 112 -8.46 5.13 14.16
N GLU A 113 -9.45 4.98 15.04
CA GLU A 113 -9.51 5.70 16.32
C GLU A 113 -8.33 5.37 17.22
N LEU A 114 -8.00 4.07 17.38
CA LEU A 114 -6.88 3.61 18.19
C LEU A 114 -5.53 4.09 17.62
N ALA A 115 -5.35 4.07 16.32
CA ALA A 115 -4.15 4.60 15.68
C ALA A 115 -4.02 6.11 15.91
N GLY A 116 -5.13 6.85 15.79
CA GLY A 116 -5.18 8.29 16.05
C GLY A 116 -4.83 8.65 17.50
N GLU A 117 -5.25 7.86 18.51
CA GLU A 117 -4.87 8.03 19.93
C GLU A 117 -3.34 7.97 20.11
N GLU A 118 -2.63 7.20 19.26
CA GLU A 118 -1.17 7.05 19.28
C GLU A 118 -0.42 8.01 18.33
N GLY A 119 -1.14 8.88 17.62
CA GLY A 119 -0.56 9.81 16.64
C GLY A 119 -0.18 9.13 15.31
N LEU A 120 -0.82 8.00 14.99
CA LEU A 120 -0.67 7.25 13.75
C LEU A 120 -1.91 7.38 12.87
N THR A 121 -1.75 7.15 11.58
CA THR A 121 -2.83 7.01 10.62
C THR A 121 -3.04 5.53 10.32
N PHE A 122 -4.29 5.09 10.24
CA PHE A 122 -4.64 3.75 9.79
C PHE A 122 -5.30 3.83 8.42
N SER A 123 -4.82 3.05 7.46
CA SER A 123 -5.35 2.97 6.09
C SER A 123 -5.82 1.56 5.76
N ILE A 124 -6.91 1.49 5.00
CA ILE A 124 -7.51 0.25 4.51
C ILE A 124 -6.92 -0.05 3.13
N HIS A 125 -6.24 -1.20 3.00
CA HIS A 125 -5.78 -1.73 1.72
C HIS A 125 -6.88 -2.56 1.07
N ASN A 126 -7.08 -2.39 -0.23
CA ASN A 126 -8.05 -3.14 -1.01
C ASN A 126 -7.39 -4.15 -1.95
N HIS A 127 -8.17 -5.17 -2.29
CA HIS A 127 -7.99 -6.05 -3.43
C HIS A 127 -9.15 -5.84 -4.42
N TRP A 128 -9.42 -6.84 -5.27
CA TRP A 128 -10.48 -6.75 -6.26
C TRP A 128 -11.89 -6.97 -5.68
N TRP A 129 -12.01 -7.72 -4.57
CA TRP A 129 -13.33 -8.05 -3.99
C TRP A 129 -14.02 -6.87 -3.33
N GLU A 130 -13.31 -5.86 -2.86
CA GLU A 130 -13.91 -4.65 -2.32
C GLU A 130 -14.60 -3.79 -3.40
N PHE A 131 -14.34 -4.06 -4.68
CA PHE A 131 -15.05 -3.42 -5.79
C PHE A 131 -16.28 -4.21 -6.26
N GLN A 132 -16.61 -5.32 -5.61
CA GLN A 132 -17.90 -5.99 -5.81
C GLN A 132 -19.04 -5.20 -5.17
N THR A 133 -20.27 -5.53 -5.59
CA THR A 133 -21.49 -4.91 -5.09
C THR A 133 -22.24 -5.86 -4.16
N VAL A 134 -22.60 -5.38 -2.97
CA VAL A 134 -23.46 -6.07 -2.01
C VAL A 134 -24.64 -5.17 -1.68
N ASP A 135 -25.87 -5.66 -1.89
CA ASP A 135 -27.13 -4.92 -1.65
C ASP A 135 -27.15 -3.51 -2.28
N GLY A 136 -26.59 -3.38 -3.50
CA GLY A 136 -26.54 -2.12 -4.24
C GLY A 136 -25.42 -1.16 -3.87
N HIS A 137 -24.55 -1.52 -2.94
CA HIS A 137 -23.39 -0.74 -2.52
C HIS A 137 -22.09 -1.36 -3.02
N THR A 138 -21.19 -0.57 -3.58
CA THR A 138 -19.79 -0.99 -3.77
C THR A 138 -19.16 -1.13 -2.39
N ILE A 139 -18.56 -2.27 -2.09
CA ILE A 139 -18.01 -2.57 -0.76
C ILE A 139 -16.97 -1.52 -0.34
N TYR A 140 -16.05 -1.16 -1.24
CA TYR A 140 -15.01 -0.16 -0.97
C TYR A 140 -15.61 1.18 -0.52
N ASP A 141 -16.60 1.68 -1.27
CA ASP A 141 -17.29 2.93 -0.94
C ASP A 141 -17.99 2.82 0.41
N TYR A 142 -18.77 1.74 0.61
CA TYR A 142 -19.49 1.51 1.85
C TYR A 142 -18.57 1.50 3.08
N VAL A 143 -17.45 0.78 2.98
CA VAL A 143 -16.49 0.67 4.09
C VAL A 143 -15.85 2.01 4.40
N LEU A 144 -15.36 2.75 3.41
CA LEU A 144 -14.78 4.07 3.66
C LEU A 144 -15.79 5.08 4.20
N GLU A 145 -17.03 5.06 3.72
CA GLU A 145 -18.09 5.96 4.20
C GLU A 145 -18.48 5.68 5.68
N ASN A 146 -18.43 4.39 6.09
CA ASN A 146 -18.79 3.96 7.43
C ASN A 146 -17.60 3.80 8.41
N ALA A 147 -16.37 4.07 7.96
CA ALA A 147 -15.18 4.11 8.79
C ALA A 147 -14.43 5.46 8.65
N PRO A 148 -15.02 6.59 9.06
CA PRO A 148 -14.43 7.91 8.86
C PRO A 148 -13.09 8.14 9.56
N ALA A 149 -12.74 7.39 10.59
CA ALA A 149 -11.44 7.47 11.25
C ALA A 149 -10.32 6.75 10.48
N ALA A 150 -10.66 5.85 9.55
CA ALA A 150 -9.69 5.18 8.71
C ALA A 150 -9.48 5.94 7.39
N MET A 151 -8.31 5.86 6.80
CA MET A 151 -7.97 6.31 5.45
C MET A 151 -8.00 5.14 4.47
N GLY A 152 -7.68 5.37 3.20
CA GLY A 152 -7.50 4.31 2.20
C GLY A 152 -6.08 4.28 1.67
N GLU A 153 -5.53 3.10 1.54
CA GLU A 153 -4.41 2.79 0.67
C GLU A 153 -4.98 2.14 -0.59
N LEU A 154 -5.26 2.94 -1.61
CA LEU A 154 -5.90 2.41 -2.80
C LEU A 154 -4.91 1.66 -3.68
N ASP A 155 -5.20 0.39 -3.91
CA ASP A 155 -4.54 -0.41 -4.95
C ASP A 155 -5.24 -0.19 -6.30
N ILE A 156 -4.56 0.52 -7.19
CA ILE A 156 -5.11 0.92 -8.50
C ILE A 156 -5.22 -0.26 -9.47
N TYR A 157 -4.37 -1.29 -9.34
CA TYR A 157 -4.44 -2.48 -10.19
C TYR A 157 -5.67 -3.32 -9.84
N TRP A 158 -5.90 -3.58 -8.55
CA TRP A 158 -7.04 -4.37 -8.14
C TRP A 158 -8.37 -3.66 -8.40
N ALA A 159 -8.40 -2.33 -8.29
CA ALA A 159 -9.56 -1.55 -8.72
C ALA A 159 -9.83 -1.72 -10.23
N ALA A 160 -8.80 -1.57 -11.07
CA ALA A 160 -8.91 -1.75 -12.53
C ALA A 160 -9.25 -3.20 -12.90
N TYR A 161 -8.66 -4.18 -12.24
CA TYR A 161 -8.94 -5.62 -12.44
C TYR A 161 -10.41 -5.94 -12.17
N ALA A 162 -11.01 -5.32 -11.16
CA ALA A 162 -12.44 -5.46 -10.86
C ALA A 162 -13.35 -4.68 -11.82
N GLY A 163 -12.80 -3.94 -12.79
CA GLY A 163 -13.55 -3.15 -13.78
C GLY A 163 -13.89 -1.73 -13.32
N ALA A 164 -13.40 -1.28 -12.16
CA ALA A 164 -13.54 0.11 -11.73
C ALA A 164 -12.51 1.00 -12.46
N SER A 165 -12.79 2.30 -12.56
CA SER A 165 -11.83 3.30 -13.01
C SER A 165 -11.01 3.80 -11.82
N PRO A 166 -9.70 3.49 -11.69
CA PRO A 166 -8.90 3.97 -10.57
C PRO A 166 -8.93 5.50 -10.42
N ALA A 167 -8.87 6.21 -11.55
CA ALA A 167 -8.91 7.67 -11.55
C ALA A 167 -10.24 8.22 -10.97
N ASP A 168 -11.37 7.55 -11.24
CA ASP A 168 -12.66 8.01 -10.73
C ASP A 168 -12.84 7.64 -9.24
N VAL A 169 -12.34 6.48 -8.81
CA VAL A 169 -12.26 6.11 -7.39
C VAL A 169 -11.42 7.13 -6.62
N ILE A 170 -10.25 7.50 -7.16
CA ILE A 170 -9.35 8.49 -6.54
C ILE A 170 -10.04 9.85 -6.45
N LYS A 171 -10.69 10.33 -7.52
CA LYS A 171 -11.44 11.61 -7.50
C LYS A 171 -12.53 11.62 -6.42
N LYS A 172 -13.25 10.49 -6.28
CA LYS A 172 -14.32 10.35 -5.28
C LYS A 172 -13.77 10.44 -3.85
N HIS A 173 -12.64 9.80 -3.58
CA HIS A 173 -12.09 9.63 -2.23
C HIS A 173 -10.78 10.41 -2.00
N LYS A 174 -10.41 11.37 -2.84
CA LYS A 174 -9.08 12.02 -2.86
C LYS A 174 -8.57 12.54 -1.52
N SER A 175 -9.47 13.04 -0.66
CA SER A 175 -9.14 13.54 0.69
C SER A 175 -9.05 12.43 1.75
N ARG A 176 -9.06 11.18 1.33
CA ARG A 176 -9.00 9.99 2.17
C ARG A 176 -7.93 8.99 1.71
N LEU A 177 -7.12 9.33 0.68
CA LEU A 177 -6.14 8.43 0.05
C LEU A 177 -4.72 9.00 0.19
N PRO A 178 -4.08 8.87 1.38
CA PRO A 178 -2.68 9.29 1.55
C PRO A 178 -1.69 8.38 0.82
N LEU A 179 -2.09 7.14 0.53
CA LEU A 179 -1.24 6.11 -0.04
C LEU A 179 -1.88 5.52 -1.30
N LEU A 180 -1.08 5.27 -2.33
CA LEU A 180 -1.50 4.54 -3.53
C LEU A 180 -0.55 3.39 -3.81
N HIS A 181 -1.09 2.17 -3.89
CA HIS A 181 -0.38 1.04 -4.47
C HIS A 181 -0.41 1.11 -5.99
N ILE A 182 0.77 1.10 -6.58
CA ILE A 182 0.99 1.20 -8.02
C ILE A 182 1.47 -0.15 -8.52
N LYS A 183 0.54 -0.89 -9.10
CA LYS A 183 0.76 -2.20 -9.75
C LYS A 183 0.31 -2.11 -11.20
N ASP A 184 0.80 -3.02 -12.04
CA ASP A 184 0.41 -3.09 -13.44
C ASP A 184 0.37 -4.54 -13.95
N GLY A 185 -0.35 -4.77 -15.02
CA GLY A 185 -0.50 -6.09 -15.63
C GLY A 185 -1.55 -6.10 -16.73
N SER A 186 -1.84 -7.29 -17.25
CA SER A 186 -2.80 -7.47 -18.34
C SER A 186 -4.27 -7.25 -17.96
N LEU A 187 -4.61 -7.22 -16.67
CA LEU A 187 -5.95 -7.23 -16.10
C LEU A 187 -6.76 -8.50 -16.45
N GLU A 188 -6.10 -9.54 -16.93
CA GLU A 188 -6.72 -10.83 -17.24
C GLU A 188 -6.65 -11.76 -16.04
N LYS A 189 -7.70 -12.56 -15.87
CA LYS A 189 -7.78 -13.50 -14.76
C LYS A 189 -6.56 -14.44 -14.75
N ASP A 190 -5.99 -14.67 -13.56
CA ASP A 190 -4.86 -15.56 -13.32
C ASP A 190 -3.55 -15.19 -14.06
N SER A 191 -3.50 -14.05 -14.74
CA SER A 191 -2.27 -13.53 -15.36
C SER A 191 -1.31 -12.98 -14.32
N ALA A 192 -0.01 -13.11 -14.57
CA ALA A 192 1.00 -12.44 -13.78
C ALA A 192 0.96 -10.93 -14.00
N MET A 193 1.43 -10.20 -13.00
CA MET A 193 1.69 -8.77 -13.12
C MET A 193 2.94 -8.51 -13.95
N THR A 194 3.11 -7.29 -14.40
CA THR A 194 4.26 -6.80 -15.15
C THR A 194 4.90 -5.61 -14.45
N ALA A 195 6.10 -5.25 -14.84
CA ALA A 195 6.66 -3.98 -14.42
C ALA A 195 5.69 -2.83 -14.71
N VAL A 196 5.59 -1.87 -13.79
CA VAL A 196 4.73 -0.69 -13.94
C VAL A 196 5.06 0.05 -15.22
N GLY A 197 4.03 0.37 -16.01
CA GLY A 197 4.14 0.98 -17.33
C GLY A 197 4.18 -0.02 -18.49
N SER A 198 4.15 -1.33 -18.21
CA SER A 198 4.16 -2.40 -19.22
C SER A 198 2.81 -3.12 -19.35
N GLY A 199 1.82 -2.78 -18.52
CA GLY A 199 0.50 -3.38 -18.50
C GLY A 199 -0.59 -2.48 -19.09
N LYS A 200 -1.81 -2.66 -18.59
CA LYS A 200 -3.03 -1.99 -19.09
C LYS A 200 -3.61 -0.95 -18.12
N VAL A 201 -3.05 -0.79 -16.91
CA VAL A 201 -3.55 0.21 -15.96
C VAL A 201 -3.17 1.61 -16.44
N ASP A 202 -4.11 2.54 -16.45
CA ASP A 202 -3.82 3.94 -16.74
C ASP A 202 -3.19 4.62 -15.51
N ILE A 203 -1.89 4.30 -15.29
CA ILE A 203 -1.09 4.82 -14.18
C ILE A 203 -1.07 6.36 -14.17
N LYS A 204 -0.97 6.98 -15.36
CA LYS A 204 -0.87 8.44 -15.48
C LYS A 204 -2.16 9.11 -15.05
N ALA A 205 -3.30 8.60 -15.51
CA ALA A 205 -4.60 9.14 -15.13
C ALA A 205 -4.88 8.93 -13.63
N ALA A 206 -4.52 7.77 -13.07
CA ALA A 206 -4.67 7.49 -11.64
C ALA A 206 -3.87 8.48 -10.79
N ILE A 207 -2.57 8.64 -11.05
CA ILE A 207 -1.72 9.57 -10.29
C ILE A 207 -2.18 11.03 -10.46
N ALA A 208 -2.58 11.43 -11.66
CA ALA A 208 -3.08 12.79 -11.93
C ALA A 208 -4.42 13.10 -11.23
N ALA A 209 -5.21 12.08 -10.89
CA ALA A 209 -6.49 12.24 -10.18
C ALA A 209 -6.31 12.48 -8.67
N ALA A 210 -5.16 12.13 -8.10
CA ALA A 210 -4.89 12.27 -6.68
C ALA A 210 -4.74 13.74 -6.27
N ASP A 211 -5.09 14.01 -5.00
CA ASP A 211 -4.85 15.32 -4.41
C ASP A 211 -3.35 15.46 -4.07
N PRO A 212 -2.62 16.38 -4.71
CA PRO A 212 -1.19 16.51 -4.49
C PRO A 212 -0.84 17.02 -3.08
N ASP A 213 -1.78 17.61 -2.37
CA ASP A 213 -1.55 18.10 -1.00
C ASP A 213 -1.87 17.03 0.05
N PHE A 214 -2.66 16.02 -0.31
CA PHE A 214 -3.06 14.94 0.58
C PHE A 214 -2.30 13.62 0.36
N LEU A 215 -2.04 13.25 -0.89
CA LEU A 215 -1.25 12.06 -1.21
C LEU A 215 0.16 12.18 -0.63
N GLU A 216 0.60 11.18 0.12
CA GLU A 216 1.93 11.13 0.73
C GLU A 216 2.91 10.28 -0.10
N TRP A 217 2.50 9.06 -0.46
CA TRP A 217 3.38 8.08 -1.10
C TRP A 217 2.73 7.38 -2.30
N LEU A 218 3.58 7.09 -3.29
CA LEU A 218 3.32 6.11 -4.34
C LEU A 218 4.15 4.87 -4.03
N ILE A 219 3.51 3.70 -3.96
CA ILE A 219 4.11 2.46 -3.47
C ILE A 219 4.00 1.39 -4.54
N VAL A 220 5.12 0.98 -5.12
CA VAL A 220 5.14 -0.11 -6.10
C VAL A 220 4.94 -1.43 -5.39
N GLU A 221 4.04 -2.26 -5.89
CA GLU A 221 3.90 -3.65 -5.46
C GLU A 221 3.62 -4.57 -6.65
N LEU A 222 4.19 -5.78 -6.62
CA LEU A 222 3.92 -6.86 -7.56
C LEU A 222 3.71 -8.16 -6.78
N ASP A 223 2.52 -8.76 -6.87
CA ASP A 223 2.24 -10.01 -6.15
C ASP A 223 2.94 -11.20 -6.81
N ARG A 224 3.05 -11.19 -8.13
CA ARG A 224 3.79 -12.16 -8.95
C ARG A 224 4.17 -11.53 -10.28
N CYS A 225 5.28 -11.97 -10.83
CA CYS A 225 5.76 -11.51 -12.14
C CYS A 225 6.32 -12.70 -12.92
N ASP A 226 6.12 -12.73 -14.23
CA ASP A 226 6.68 -13.78 -15.12
C ASP A 226 8.14 -13.52 -15.48
N THR A 227 8.65 -12.32 -15.17
CA THR A 227 10.06 -11.95 -15.32
C THR A 227 10.79 -11.98 -13.98
N ASP A 228 12.10 -11.77 -13.97
CA ASP A 228 12.83 -11.57 -12.71
C ASP A 228 12.22 -10.39 -11.92
N MET A 229 11.93 -10.63 -10.64
CA MET A 229 11.26 -9.64 -9.81
C MET A 229 12.10 -8.38 -9.60
N TRP A 230 13.43 -8.50 -9.48
CA TRP A 230 14.30 -7.34 -9.35
C TRP A 230 14.38 -6.49 -10.63
N ASP A 231 14.31 -7.16 -11.79
CA ASP A 231 14.23 -6.46 -13.06
C ASP A 231 12.91 -5.71 -13.19
N ALA A 232 11.79 -6.33 -12.82
CA ALA A 232 10.49 -5.70 -12.82
C ALA A 232 10.43 -4.51 -11.85
N VAL A 233 10.98 -4.63 -10.65
CA VAL A 233 11.11 -3.55 -9.66
C VAL A 233 11.95 -2.39 -10.20
N SER A 234 13.08 -2.69 -10.85
CA SER A 234 13.97 -1.67 -11.43
C SER A 234 13.34 -0.96 -12.62
N GLN A 235 12.60 -1.68 -13.46
CA GLN A 235 11.86 -1.12 -14.60
C GLN A 235 10.71 -0.24 -14.12
N SER A 236 9.97 -0.67 -13.09
CA SER A 236 8.88 0.11 -12.46
C SER A 236 9.41 1.46 -11.93
N TYR A 237 10.53 1.43 -11.21
CA TYR A 237 11.22 2.63 -10.76
C TYR A 237 11.57 3.56 -11.92
N THR A 238 12.19 3.01 -12.95
CA THR A 238 12.64 3.74 -14.14
C THR A 238 11.45 4.41 -14.85
N TYR A 239 10.38 3.66 -15.08
CA TYR A 239 9.17 4.18 -15.71
C TYR A 239 8.57 5.35 -14.94
N LEU A 240 8.37 5.20 -13.63
CA LEU A 240 7.72 6.22 -12.80
C LEU A 240 8.56 7.50 -12.69
N THR A 241 9.88 7.37 -12.56
CA THR A 241 10.76 8.54 -12.41
C THR A 241 11.05 9.23 -13.73
N GLN A 242 11.32 8.50 -14.81
CA GLN A 242 11.58 9.09 -16.13
C GLN A 242 10.36 9.76 -16.76
N ASN A 243 9.15 9.31 -16.44
CA ASN A 243 7.92 9.97 -16.85
C ASN A 243 7.47 11.10 -15.91
N ASN A 244 8.27 11.49 -14.91
CA ASN A 244 7.95 12.49 -13.90
C ASN A 244 6.65 12.22 -13.14
N LEU A 245 6.35 10.94 -12.86
CA LEU A 245 5.17 10.51 -12.10
C LEU A 245 5.48 10.41 -10.61
N ALA A 246 6.71 10.06 -10.26
CA ALA A 246 7.16 9.92 -8.87
C ALA A 246 8.59 10.47 -8.69
N ALA A 247 8.94 10.76 -7.44
CA ALA A 247 10.28 11.21 -7.06
C ALA A 247 11.10 10.05 -6.47
N GLY A 248 12.19 9.71 -7.12
CA GLY A 248 13.22 8.81 -6.60
C GLY A 248 14.39 9.57 -5.97
N ASN A 249 15.39 8.80 -5.50
CA ASN A 249 16.68 9.32 -4.97
C ASN A 249 17.73 9.55 -6.08
N ARG A 250 17.39 9.27 -7.34
CA ARG A 250 18.27 9.44 -8.50
C ARG A 250 17.54 10.12 -9.63
#